data_c871dbc564b3703d106b15e8c2c6aa26
#
_entry.id   c871dbc564b3703d106b15e8c2c6aa26
#
_cell.length_a   1.000
_cell.length_b   1.000
_cell.length_c   1.000
_cell.angle_alpha   90.00
_cell.angle_beta   90.00
_cell.angle_gamma   90.00
#
_symmetry.space_group_name_H-M   'P 1'
#
loop_
_entity.id
_entity.type
_entity.pdbx_description
1 polymer ?
#
loop_
_entity_poly.entity_id
_entity_poly.type
_entity_poly.pdbx_seq_one_letter_code
_entity_poly.pdbx_strand_id
1 'polypeptide(L)'
;EQSNQNPVYYCQYAHARICSILRKLQNEGVKIRKPSKDELMLLSSPEEKDLISHLASLTGLIILAANTYDPAKITHYAGELATKFHRFYNAQRVMTDDESVMQSRIFLCNCVRNTMKNVLSMLKIQAPESM
;
A
#
# COMPACT_ATOMS: atom_id res chain seq x y z
N GLU A 1 -12.35 -18.17 2.68
CA GLU A 1 -11.22 -19.06 2.47
C GLU A 1 -9.90 -18.32 2.57
N GLN A 2 -8.97 -18.85 3.37
CA GLN A 2 -7.69 -18.19 3.65
C GLN A 2 -6.60 -18.76 2.75
N SER A 3 -6.59 -18.31 1.48
CA SER A 3 -5.56 -18.72 0.56
C SER A 3 -5.13 -17.57 -0.33
N ASN A 4 -3.92 -17.67 -0.90
CA ASN A 4 -3.40 -16.66 -1.82
C ASN A 4 -4.22 -16.58 -3.11
N GLN A 5 -5.07 -17.57 -3.39
CA GLN A 5 -5.95 -17.57 -4.54
C GLN A 5 -7.24 -16.80 -4.30
N ASN A 6 -7.54 -16.46 -3.02
CA ASN A 6 -8.68 -15.63 -2.69
C ASN A 6 -8.29 -14.15 -2.77
N PRO A 7 -8.80 -13.40 -3.77
CA PRO A 7 -8.39 -11.99 -3.93
C PRO A 7 -8.67 -11.12 -2.72
N VAL A 8 -9.80 -11.35 -2.06
CA VAL A 8 -10.18 -10.57 -0.87
C VAL A 8 -9.20 -10.83 0.26
N TYR A 9 -8.92 -12.10 0.53
CA TYR A 9 -7.98 -12.47 1.58
C TYR A 9 -6.58 -11.90 1.31
N TYR A 10 -6.14 -11.96 0.06
CA TYR A 10 -4.84 -11.44 -0.34
C TYR A 10 -4.71 -9.94 -0.05
N CYS A 11 -5.76 -9.18 -0.37
CA CYS A 11 -5.79 -7.73 -0.10
C CYS A 11 -5.84 -7.43 1.39
N GLN A 12 -6.64 -8.16 2.15
CA GLN A 12 -6.72 -8.03 3.59
C GLN A 12 -5.38 -8.34 4.25
N TYR A 13 -4.73 -9.39 3.78
CA TYR A 13 -3.41 -9.78 4.29
C TYR A 13 -2.37 -8.67 4.02
N ALA A 14 -2.37 -8.07 2.84
CA ALA A 14 -1.47 -6.97 2.53
C ALA A 14 -1.67 -5.80 3.49
N HIS A 15 -2.90 -5.42 3.74
CA HIS A 15 -3.23 -4.36 4.69
C HIS A 15 -2.72 -4.69 6.10
N ALA A 16 -3.01 -5.88 6.58
CA ALA A 16 -2.60 -6.33 7.92
C ALA A 16 -1.07 -6.38 8.04
N ARG A 17 -0.41 -6.83 6.98
CA ARG A 17 1.05 -6.88 6.95
C ARG A 17 1.67 -5.49 7.06
N ILE A 18 1.13 -4.51 6.35
CA ILE A 18 1.61 -3.13 6.44
C ILE A 18 1.42 -2.59 7.86
N CYS A 19 0.27 -2.83 8.46
CA CYS A 19 0.03 -2.44 9.84
C CYS A 19 1.06 -3.06 10.80
N SER A 20 1.40 -4.32 10.61
CA SER A 20 2.42 -5.01 11.41
C SER A 20 3.81 -4.40 11.21
N ILE A 21 4.17 -4.08 9.98
CA ILE A 21 5.45 -3.44 9.66
C ILE A 21 5.57 -2.10 10.40
N LEU A 22 4.52 -1.27 10.33
CA LEU A 22 4.53 0.04 10.96
C LEU A 22 4.61 -0.07 12.49
N ARG A 23 3.88 -1.01 13.09
CA ARG A 23 3.96 -1.26 14.53
C ARG A 23 5.35 -1.69 14.94
N LYS A 24 5.97 -2.59 14.17
CA LYS A 24 7.31 -3.08 14.45
C LYS A 24 8.32 -1.93 14.44
N LEU A 25 8.24 -1.05 13.45
CA LEU A 25 9.13 0.10 13.37
C LEU A 25 8.97 1.01 14.59
N GLN A 26 7.75 1.28 15.00
CA GLN A 26 7.49 2.09 16.19
C GLN A 26 8.02 1.42 17.45
N ASN A 27 7.86 0.11 17.59
CA ASN A 27 8.38 -0.64 18.73
C ASN A 27 9.90 -0.66 18.77
N GLU A 28 10.57 -0.54 17.63
CA GLU A 28 12.02 -0.45 17.53
C GLU A 28 12.53 0.98 17.74
N GLY A 29 11.66 1.91 18.09
CA GLY A 29 12.03 3.28 18.42
C GLY A 29 12.08 4.24 17.25
N VAL A 30 11.61 3.84 16.07
CA VAL A 30 11.56 4.72 14.91
C VAL A 30 10.45 5.74 15.10
N LYS A 31 10.81 7.03 15.05
CA LYS A 31 9.82 8.11 15.08
C LYS A 31 9.37 8.40 13.66
N ILE A 32 8.10 8.10 13.38
CA ILE A 32 7.53 8.31 12.05
C ILE A 32 7.16 9.79 11.91
N ARG A 33 7.66 10.42 10.85
CA ARG A 33 7.35 11.81 10.52
C ARG A 33 6.99 11.94 9.05
N LYS A 34 6.32 13.02 8.70
CA LYS A 34 6.00 13.30 7.31
C LYS A 34 7.26 13.75 6.56
N PRO A 35 7.65 13.08 5.47
CA PRO A 35 8.81 13.52 4.68
C PRO A 35 8.49 14.79 3.89
N SER A 36 9.55 15.53 3.56
CA SER A 36 9.45 16.69 2.66
C SER A 36 9.29 16.23 1.21
N LYS A 37 8.95 17.16 0.30
CA LYS A 37 8.90 16.87 -1.13
C LYS A 37 10.23 16.36 -1.65
N ASP A 38 11.32 16.98 -1.23
CA ASP A 38 12.66 16.57 -1.66
C ASP A 38 13.00 15.16 -1.21
N GLU A 39 12.60 14.80 0.00
CA GLU A 39 12.78 13.45 0.52
C GLU A 39 11.97 12.43 -0.27
N LEU A 40 10.73 12.77 -0.63
CA LEU A 40 9.88 11.87 -1.43
C LEU A 40 10.45 11.61 -2.82
N MET A 41 11.22 12.54 -3.38
CA MET A 41 11.88 12.36 -4.67
C MET A 41 12.99 11.31 -4.64
N LEU A 42 13.41 10.88 -3.45
CA LEU A 42 14.36 9.78 -3.31
C LEU A 42 13.74 8.41 -3.63
N LEU A 43 12.41 8.34 -3.72
CA LEU A 43 11.69 7.12 -4.10
C LEU A 43 11.80 6.93 -5.62
N SER A 44 12.94 6.40 -6.07
CA SER A 44 13.31 6.37 -7.48
C SER A 44 13.50 4.98 -8.08
N SER A 45 13.39 3.92 -7.27
CA SER A 45 13.52 2.56 -7.81
C SER A 45 12.32 2.21 -8.70
N PRO A 46 12.47 1.23 -9.64
CA PRO A 46 11.34 0.82 -10.48
C PRO A 46 10.14 0.36 -9.65
N GLU A 47 10.36 -0.37 -8.57
CA GLU A 47 9.28 -0.87 -7.71
C GLU A 47 8.57 0.27 -6.99
N GLU A 48 9.32 1.29 -6.55
CA GLU A 48 8.74 2.46 -5.90
C GLU A 48 7.91 3.29 -6.89
N LYS A 49 8.44 3.51 -8.09
CA LYS A 49 7.73 4.26 -9.13
C LYS A 49 6.46 3.56 -9.59
N ASP A 50 6.52 2.25 -9.75
CA ASP A 50 5.37 1.46 -10.17
C ASP A 50 4.26 1.52 -9.13
N LEU A 51 4.62 1.40 -7.86
CA LEU A 51 3.65 1.48 -6.76
C LEU A 51 3.03 2.88 -6.67
N ILE A 52 3.84 3.93 -6.76
CA ILE A 52 3.36 5.33 -6.73
C ILE A 52 2.42 5.60 -7.90
N SER A 53 2.77 5.16 -9.10
CA SER A 53 1.94 5.32 -10.29
C SER A 53 0.59 4.64 -10.12
N HIS A 54 0.58 3.44 -9.53
CA HIS A 54 -0.65 2.71 -9.27
C HIS A 54 -1.53 3.45 -8.25
N LEU A 55 -0.94 3.99 -7.19
CA LEU A 55 -1.67 4.81 -6.22
C LEU A 55 -2.31 6.03 -6.88
N ALA A 56 -1.58 6.67 -7.79
CA ALA A 56 -2.06 7.88 -8.46
C ALA A 56 -3.21 7.59 -9.43
N SER A 57 -3.35 6.36 -9.91
CA SER A 57 -4.38 6.00 -10.89
C SER A 57 -5.77 5.77 -10.28
N LEU A 58 -5.90 5.77 -8.96
CA LEU A 58 -7.14 5.37 -8.28
C LEU A 58 -8.35 6.25 -8.66
N THR A 59 -8.18 7.54 -8.72
CA THR A 59 -9.28 8.47 -8.99
C THR A 59 -9.92 8.17 -10.35
N GLY A 60 -9.09 7.99 -11.39
CA GLY A 60 -9.59 7.65 -12.73
C GLY A 60 -10.31 6.31 -12.74
N LEU A 61 -9.82 5.34 -11.98
CA LEU A 61 -10.44 4.03 -11.89
C LEU A 61 -11.81 4.10 -11.23
N ILE A 62 -11.96 4.89 -10.17
CA ILE A 62 -13.22 5.05 -9.45
C ILE A 62 -14.28 5.63 -10.41
N ILE A 63 -13.91 6.64 -11.18
CA ILE A 63 -14.81 7.26 -12.16
C ILE A 63 -15.25 6.22 -13.19
N LEU A 64 -14.31 5.45 -13.72
CA LEU A 64 -14.59 4.43 -14.71
C LEU A 64 -15.52 3.34 -14.16
N ALA A 65 -15.22 2.85 -12.96
CA ALA A 65 -16.02 1.81 -12.31
C ALA A 65 -17.45 2.29 -12.04
N ALA A 66 -17.62 3.54 -11.63
CA ALA A 66 -18.93 4.12 -11.39
C ALA A 66 -19.75 4.22 -12.70
N ASN A 67 -19.10 4.65 -13.80
CA ASN A 67 -19.77 4.80 -15.10
C ASN A 67 -20.17 3.47 -15.72
N THR A 68 -19.42 2.41 -15.43
CA THR A 68 -19.68 1.08 -16.01
C THR A 68 -20.39 0.14 -15.04
N TYR A 69 -20.62 0.56 -13.79
CA TYR A 69 -21.19 -0.27 -12.73
C TYR A 69 -20.43 -1.58 -12.55
N ASP A 70 -19.08 -1.51 -12.63
CA ASP A 70 -18.25 -2.69 -12.61
C ASP A 70 -17.33 -2.70 -11.36
N PRO A 71 -17.80 -3.29 -10.24
CA PRO A 71 -16.98 -3.38 -9.03
C PRO A 71 -15.75 -4.29 -9.19
N ALA A 72 -15.75 -5.15 -10.21
CA ALA A 72 -14.59 -6.03 -10.47
C ALA A 72 -13.33 -5.21 -10.78
N LYS A 73 -13.47 -4.03 -11.36
CA LYS A 73 -12.33 -3.13 -11.62
C LYS A 73 -11.66 -2.68 -10.32
N ILE A 74 -12.46 -2.43 -9.29
CA ILE A 74 -11.94 -2.02 -7.98
C ILE A 74 -11.27 -3.21 -7.28
N THR A 75 -11.85 -4.39 -7.37
CA THR A 75 -11.26 -5.62 -6.84
C THR A 75 -9.92 -5.91 -7.51
N HIS A 76 -9.85 -5.77 -8.81
CA HIS A 76 -8.61 -5.98 -9.58
C HIS A 76 -7.53 -4.96 -9.15
N TYR A 77 -7.93 -3.70 -8.98
CA TYR A 77 -7.02 -2.65 -8.51
C TYR A 77 -6.42 -3.00 -7.15
N ALA A 78 -7.25 -3.46 -6.22
CA ALA A 78 -6.81 -3.84 -4.88
C ALA A 78 -5.80 -4.99 -4.94
N GLY A 79 -6.05 -5.99 -5.77
CA GLY A 79 -5.15 -7.11 -5.97
C GLY A 79 -3.79 -6.67 -6.53
N GLU A 80 -3.81 -5.78 -7.52
CA GLU A 80 -2.58 -5.24 -8.08
C GLU A 80 -1.83 -4.37 -7.08
N LEU A 81 -2.55 -3.59 -6.27
CA LEU A 81 -1.94 -2.79 -5.22
C LEU A 81 -1.18 -3.69 -4.23
N ALA A 82 -1.80 -4.79 -3.81
CA ALA A 82 -1.16 -5.75 -2.91
C ALA A 82 0.10 -6.34 -3.55
N THR A 83 0.01 -6.75 -4.81
CA THR A 83 1.14 -7.35 -5.54
C THR A 83 2.30 -6.35 -5.68
N LYS A 84 2.00 -5.12 -6.06
CA LYS A 84 3.03 -4.07 -6.23
C LYS A 84 3.66 -3.69 -4.90
N PHE A 85 2.88 -3.67 -3.83
CA PHE A 85 3.43 -3.45 -2.49
C PHE A 85 4.42 -4.55 -2.10
N HIS A 86 4.07 -5.81 -2.32
CA HIS A 86 4.97 -6.92 -1.97
C HIS A 86 6.26 -6.88 -2.80
N ARG A 87 6.19 -6.53 -4.07
CA ARG A 87 7.38 -6.34 -4.91
C ARG A 87 8.28 -5.24 -4.36
N PHE A 88 7.69 -4.11 -4.01
CA PHE A 88 8.42 -3.01 -3.40
C PHE A 88 9.08 -3.44 -2.09
N TYR A 89 8.33 -4.06 -1.22
CA TYR A 89 8.82 -4.44 0.11
C TYR A 89 9.93 -5.49 0.03
N ASN A 90 9.86 -6.39 -0.94
CA ASN A 90 10.88 -7.41 -1.15
C ASN A 90 12.16 -6.84 -1.79
N ALA A 91 12.03 -5.81 -2.62
CA ALA A 91 13.15 -5.23 -3.34
C ALA A 91 13.88 -4.15 -2.54
N GLN A 92 13.17 -3.43 -1.67
CA GLN A 92 13.71 -2.27 -0.97
C GLN A 92 13.55 -2.42 0.54
N ARG A 93 14.62 -2.10 1.26
CA ARG A 93 14.53 -2.06 2.72
C ARG A 93 13.85 -0.79 3.19
N VAL A 94 12.83 -0.93 4.04
CA VAL A 94 12.18 0.23 4.64
C VAL A 94 13.10 0.82 5.71
N MET A 95 13.63 -0.02 6.60
CA MET A 95 14.56 0.45 7.62
C MET A 95 15.97 0.54 7.04
N THR A 96 16.47 1.75 6.87
CA THR A 96 17.80 2.04 6.33
C THR A 96 18.51 3.05 7.22
N ASP A 97 19.82 3.19 7.01
CA ASP A 97 20.63 4.19 7.71
C ASP A 97 20.35 5.61 7.23
N ASP A 98 19.80 5.77 6.03
CA ASP A 98 19.41 7.06 5.48
C ASP A 98 18.02 7.43 5.98
N GLU A 99 17.95 8.37 6.92
CA GLU A 99 16.70 8.82 7.54
C GLU A 99 15.68 9.31 6.52
N SER A 100 16.13 10.06 5.53
CA SER A 100 15.23 10.63 4.51
C SER A 100 14.60 9.54 3.63
N VAL A 101 15.40 8.54 3.23
CA VAL A 101 14.91 7.39 2.46
C VAL A 101 13.95 6.56 3.31
N MET A 102 14.32 6.30 4.56
CA MET A 102 13.50 5.52 5.48
C MET A 102 12.13 6.17 5.69
N GLN A 103 12.09 7.46 6.00
CA GLN A 103 10.83 8.16 6.22
C GLN A 103 9.97 8.20 4.96
N SER A 104 10.59 8.36 3.79
CA SER A 104 9.86 8.35 2.52
C SER A 104 9.24 6.98 2.24
N ARG A 105 9.96 5.90 2.51
CA ARG A 105 9.44 4.54 2.34
C ARG A 105 8.34 4.21 3.35
N ILE A 106 8.48 4.67 4.60
CA ILE A 106 7.43 4.54 5.60
C ILE A 106 6.17 5.29 5.16
N PHE A 107 6.33 6.50 4.62
CA PHE A 107 5.21 7.27 4.10
C PHE A 107 4.52 6.54 2.95
N LEU A 108 5.28 5.93 2.05
CA LEU A 108 4.73 5.14 0.96
C LEU A 108 3.93 3.94 1.50
N CYS A 109 4.45 3.23 2.47
CA CYS A 109 3.74 2.12 3.13
C CYS A 109 2.42 2.60 3.73
N ASN A 110 2.43 3.77 4.37
CA ASN A 110 1.25 4.34 4.99
C ASN A 110 0.20 4.73 3.94
N CYS A 111 0.64 5.27 2.80
CA CYS A 111 -0.25 5.58 1.68
C CYS A 111 -0.91 4.31 1.13
N VAL A 112 -0.15 3.23 0.98
CA VAL A 112 -0.69 1.94 0.51
C VAL A 112 -1.71 1.41 1.52
N ARG A 113 -1.40 1.48 2.81
CA ARG A 113 -2.32 1.03 3.87
C ARG A 113 -3.65 1.78 3.80
N ASN A 114 -3.59 3.10 3.75
CA ASN A 114 -4.79 3.93 3.72
C ASN A 114 -5.61 3.71 2.44
N THR A 115 -4.93 3.60 1.31
CA THR A 115 -5.59 3.33 0.02
C THR A 115 -6.26 1.97 0.02
N MET A 116 -5.56 0.93 0.51
CA MET A 116 -6.13 -0.41 0.59
C MET A 116 -7.37 -0.43 1.48
N LYS A 117 -7.30 0.23 2.64
CA LYS A 117 -8.44 0.32 3.54
C LYS A 117 -9.63 0.99 2.86
N ASN A 118 -9.39 2.10 2.15
CA ASN A 118 -10.44 2.82 1.44
C ASN A 118 -11.07 1.99 0.32
N VAL A 119 -10.23 1.31 -0.45
CA VAL A 119 -10.69 0.46 -1.56
C VAL A 119 -11.51 -0.71 -1.03
N LEU A 120 -11.05 -1.38 0.01
CA LEU A 120 -11.81 -2.48 0.63
C LEU A 120 -13.14 -1.97 1.21
N SER A 121 -13.15 -0.78 1.79
CA SER A 121 -14.37 -0.15 2.30
C SER A 121 -15.39 0.09 1.18
N MET A 122 -14.94 0.50 -0.01
CA MET A 122 -15.84 0.66 -1.17
C MET A 122 -16.51 -0.65 -1.55
N LEU A 123 -15.84 -1.76 -1.31
CA LEU A 123 -16.36 -3.10 -1.57
C LEU A 123 -17.11 -3.68 -0.34
N LYS A 124 -17.26 -2.89 0.71
CA LYS A 124 -17.86 -3.29 1.99
C LYS A 124 -17.11 -4.46 2.64
N ILE A 125 -15.80 -4.47 2.50
CA ILE A 125 -14.89 -5.48 3.06
C ILE A 125 -14.07 -4.83 4.16
N GLN A 126 -13.92 -5.52 5.27
CA GLN A 126 -13.11 -5.03 6.38
C GLN A 126 -11.62 -5.11 6.06
N ALA A 127 -10.86 -4.14 6.59
CA ALA A 127 -9.41 -4.11 6.48
C ALA A 127 -8.82 -4.38 7.88
N PRO A 128 -8.57 -5.65 8.22
CA PRO A 128 -8.06 -5.98 9.55
C PRO A 128 -6.63 -5.49 9.74
N GLU A 129 -6.28 -5.17 10.99
CA GLU A 129 -4.93 -4.70 11.33
C GLU A 129 -3.99 -5.86 11.66
N SER A 130 -4.54 -7.03 11.82
CA SER A 130 -3.77 -8.25 12.06
C SER A 130 -4.51 -9.46 11.51
N MET A 131 -3.75 -10.40 11.05
CA MET A 131 -4.27 -11.67 10.55
C MET A 131 -3.33 -12.81 10.88
#